data_0856350711aa7a2dfd79b92ce6506d84
#
_entry.id   0856350711aa7a2dfd79b92ce6506d84
#
_cell.length_a   1.000
_cell.length_b   1.000
_cell.length_c   1.000
_cell.angle_alpha   90.00
_cell.angle_beta   90.00
_cell.angle_gamma   90.00
#
_symmetry.space_group_name_H-M   'P 1'
#
loop_
_entity.id
_entity.type
_entity.pdbx_description
1 polymer ?
#
loop_
_entity_poly.entity_id
_entity_poly.type
_entity_poly.pdbx_seq_one_letter_code
_entity_poly.pdbx_strand_id
1 'polypeptide(L)'
;MVIEIAANSLQSAINAQLGGATRIELCSDLELGGITPSAGLIRKVRSALHIPIYVLIRPRAGDFIYSDFEFETMLADIEFCKSENIDGIVTGVLDNNAKIDKERLLLIKEVAGAMPVTFNRAFDVTASSEEAIQILIECGVERVLDRKSTRLNSSH
;
A
#
# COMPACT_ATOMS: atom_id res chain seq x y z
N MET A 1 -15.65 0.34 14.68
CA MET A 1 -14.39 1.13 14.70
C MET A 1 -13.32 0.35 13.95
N VAL A 2 -12.60 1.02 13.07
CA VAL A 2 -11.48 0.40 12.35
C VAL A 2 -10.19 0.78 13.04
N ILE A 3 -9.45 -0.22 13.51
CA ILE A 3 -8.15 -0.01 14.13
C ILE A 3 -7.12 -0.70 13.24
N GLU A 4 -6.33 0.09 12.51
CA GLU A 4 -5.30 -0.41 11.64
C GLU A 4 -3.93 -0.25 12.31
N ILE A 5 -3.16 -1.32 12.35
CA ILE A 5 -1.83 -1.33 12.97
C ILE A 5 -0.81 -1.74 11.92
N ALA A 6 0.28 -0.98 11.84
CA ALA A 6 1.41 -1.36 11.00
C ALA A 6 2.22 -2.43 11.72
N ALA A 7 2.59 -3.48 11.00
CA ALA A 7 3.36 -4.59 11.55
C ALA A 7 4.51 -4.91 10.61
N ASN A 8 5.66 -5.25 11.19
CA ASN A 8 6.87 -5.54 10.42
C ASN A 8 7.45 -6.93 10.73
N SER A 9 6.71 -7.75 11.45
CA SER A 9 7.12 -9.11 11.78
C SER A 9 5.89 -9.96 12.03
N LEU A 10 6.05 -11.27 12.01
CA LEU A 10 4.98 -12.17 12.35
C LEU A 10 4.51 -11.94 13.80
N GLN A 11 5.46 -11.76 14.73
CA GLN A 11 5.12 -11.54 16.12
C GLN A 11 4.33 -10.25 16.31
N SER A 12 4.75 -9.15 15.68
CA SER A 12 4.02 -7.88 15.83
C SER A 12 2.62 -7.96 15.21
N ALA A 13 2.47 -8.70 14.11
CA ALA A 13 1.16 -8.88 13.49
C ALA A 13 0.23 -9.68 14.40
N ILE A 14 0.73 -10.77 14.99
CA ILE A 14 -0.04 -11.58 15.93
C ILE A 14 -0.43 -10.75 17.16
N ASN A 15 0.53 -10.00 17.70
CA ASN A 15 0.27 -9.15 18.87
C ASN A 15 -0.80 -8.09 18.58
N ALA A 16 -0.76 -7.51 17.38
CA ALA A 16 -1.76 -6.52 16.99
C ALA A 16 -3.15 -7.14 16.91
N GLN A 17 -3.28 -8.32 16.34
CA GLN A 17 -4.56 -9.01 16.27
C GLN A 17 -5.08 -9.33 17.66
N LEU A 18 -4.22 -9.87 18.53
CA LEU A 18 -4.60 -10.18 19.92
C LEU A 18 -5.01 -8.92 20.68
N GLY A 19 -4.40 -7.78 20.36
CA GLY A 19 -4.71 -6.52 21.02
C GLY A 19 -5.97 -5.84 20.50
N GLY A 20 -6.65 -6.41 19.51
CA GLY A 20 -7.89 -5.86 19.01
C GLY A 20 -7.81 -5.09 17.70
N ALA A 21 -6.69 -5.15 17.00
CA ALA A 21 -6.61 -4.55 15.67
C ALA A 21 -7.64 -5.20 14.75
N THR A 22 -8.26 -4.40 13.89
CA THR A 22 -9.24 -4.88 12.94
C THR A 22 -8.64 -5.04 11.55
N ARG A 23 -7.43 -4.53 11.34
CA ARG A 23 -6.70 -4.65 10.08
C ARG A 23 -5.21 -4.44 10.34
N ILE A 24 -4.39 -5.10 9.54
CA ILE A 24 -2.93 -4.96 9.59
C ILE A 24 -2.44 -4.35 8.29
N GLU A 25 -1.50 -3.41 8.40
CA GLU A 25 -0.68 -3.00 7.26
C GLU A 25 0.68 -3.65 7.46
N LEU A 26 1.03 -4.58 6.57
CA LEU A 26 2.27 -5.34 6.68
C LEU A 26 3.37 -4.71 5.83
N CYS A 27 4.54 -4.50 6.43
CA CYS A 27 5.69 -3.90 5.76
C CYS A 27 6.97 -4.39 6.41
N SER A 28 8.11 -4.01 5.84
CA SER A 28 9.43 -4.18 6.46
C SER A 28 10.06 -2.80 6.60
N ASP A 29 11.12 -2.71 7.40
CA ASP A 29 11.92 -1.48 7.57
C ASP A 29 11.06 -0.23 7.87
N LEU A 30 10.30 -0.30 8.94
CA LEU A 30 9.47 0.83 9.38
C LEU A 30 10.29 2.10 9.59
N GLU A 31 11.55 1.98 9.99
CA GLU A 31 12.44 3.11 10.18
C GLU A 31 12.69 3.89 8.91
N LEU A 32 12.60 3.24 7.77
CA LEU A 32 12.78 3.86 6.46
C LEU A 32 11.45 4.27 5.82
N GLY A 33 10.38 4.29 6.60
CA GLY A 33 9.05 4.57 6.10
C GLY A 33 8.32 3.34 5.57
N GLY A 34 8.95 2.19 5.65
CA GLY A 34 8.39 0.92 5.21
C GLY A 34 8.71 0.59 3.76
N ILE A 35 9.00 -0.67 3.52
CA ILE A 35 9.17 -1.24 2.17
C ILE A 35 8.41 -2.56 2.09
N THR A 36 8.33 -3.13 0.90
CA THR A 36 7.62 -4.39 0.68
C THR A 36 8.21 -5.49 1.56
N PRO A 37 7.38 -6.22 2.32
CA PRO A 37 7.87 -7.34 3.12
C PRO A 37 8.23 -8.54 2.23
N SER A 38 9.03 -9.44 2.78
CA SER A 38 9.41 -10.64 2.03
C SER A 38 8.20 -11.53 1.75
N ALA A 39 8.31 -12.33 0.70
CA ALA A 39 7.28 -13.31 0.37
C ALA A 39 7.02 -14.27 1.54
N GLY A 40 8.09 -14.68 2.24
CA GLY A 40 7.96 -15.56 3.40
C GLY A 40 7.16 -14.93 4.52
N LEU A 41 7.40 -13.65 4.80
CA LEU A 41 6.66 -12.94 5.84
C LEU A 41 5.19 -12.81 5.46
N ILE A 42 4.91 -12.42 4.22
CA ILE A 42 3.53 -12.30 3.73
C ILE A 42 2.79 -13.62 3.90
N ARG A 43 3.39 -14.71 3.47
CA ARG A 43 2.77 -16.04 3.56
C ARG A 43 2.50 -16.46 5.00
N LYS A 44 3.47 -16.26 5.89
CA LYS A 44 3.32 -16.62 7.29
C LYS A 44 2.27 -15.79 8.00
N VAL A 45 2.25 -14.50 7.75
CA VAL A 45 1.26 -13.62 8.37
C VAL A 45 -0.14 -13.98 7.87
N ARG A 46 -0.29 -14.23 6.55
CA ARG A 46 -1.61 -14.61 6.03
C ARG A 46 -2.12 -15.89 6.67
N SER A 47 -1.25 -16.87 6.89
CA SER A 47 -1.68 -18.14 7.48
C SER A 47 -2.00 -18.02 8.97
N ALA A 48 -1.44 -17.04 9.65
CA ALA A 48 -1.59 -16.89 11.11
C ALA A 48 -2.73 -15.95 11.52
N LEU A 49 -3.12 -15.02 10.66
CA LEU A 49 -4.09 -13.99 11.01
C LEU A 49 -5.45 -14.25 10.35
N HIS A 50 -6.51 -13.83 11.03
CA HIS A 50 -7.87 -13.91 10.53
C HIS A 50 -8.44 -12.57 10.11
N ILE A 51 -7.78 -11.47 10.50
CA ILE A 51 -8.22 -10.12 10.14
C ILE A 51 -7.64 -9.73 8.78
N PRO A 52 -8.22 -8.72 8.11
CA PRO A 52 -7.68 -8.24 6.84
C PRO A 52 -6.23 -7.81 6.92
N ILE A 53 -5.48 -8.12 5.88
CA ILE A 53 -4.06 -7.79 5.75
C ILE A 53 -3.87 -6.97 4.48
N TYR A 54 -3.34 -5.76 4.63
CA TYR A 54 -2.92 -4.92 3.52
C TYR A 54 -1.40 -4.92 3.48
N VAL A 55 -0.83 -5.10 2.30
CA VAL A 55 0.62 -5.21 2.13
C VAL A 55 1.16 -3.97 1.44
N LEU A 56 2.21 -3.38 2.01
CA LEU A 56 2.89 -2.25 1.39
C LEU A 56 3.68 -2.72 0.18
N ILE A 57 3.47 -2.06 -0.95
CA ILE A 57 4.22 -2.30 -2.18
C ILE A 57 5.09 -1.08 -2.43
N ARG A 58 6.34 -1.17 -2.02
CA ARG A 58 7.35 -0.11 -2.15
C ARG A 58 8.70 -0.80 -2.24
N PRO A 59 9.32 -0.85 -3.43
CA PRO A 59 10.51 -1.68 -3.64
C PRO A 59 11.76 -1.18 -2.94
N ARG A 60 11.82 0.09 -2.58
CA ARG A 60 12.96 0.69 -1.87
C ARG A 60 12.54 1.95 -1.16
N ALA A 61 13.35 2.37 -0.19
CA ALA A 61 13.19 3.67 0.46
C ALA A 61 13.53 4.80 -0.53
N GLY A 62 13.22 6.02 -0.16
CA GLY A 62 13.49 7.19 -0.98
C GLY A 62 12.24 7.69 -1.67
N ASP A 63 12.42 8.21 -2.89
CA ASP A 63 11.30 8.79 -3.62
C ASP A 63 10.33 7.72 -4.16
N PHE A 64 9.31 8.17 -4.87
CA PHE A 64 8.27 7.32 -5.44
C PHE A 64 8.31 7.33 -6.96
N ILE A 65 9.47 7.71 -7.52
CA ILE A 65 9.71 7.74 -8.96
C ILE A 65 10.57 6.53 -9.27
N TYR A 66 9.97 5.50 -9.84
CA TYR A 66 10.62 4.21 -10.00
C TYR A 66 11.11 3.98 -11.42
N SER A 67 12.23 3.27 -11.54
CA SER A 67 12.69 2.80 -12.86
C SER A 67 11.71 1.76 -13.37
N ASP A 68 11.83 1.43 -14.66
CA ASP A 68 10.98 0.40 -15.25
C ASP A 68 11.17 -0.95 -14.55
N PHE A 69 12.43 -1.29 -14.21
CA PHE A 69 12.69 -2.55 -13.50
C PHE A 69 12.09 -2.56 -12.10
N GLU A 70 12.17 -1.43 -11.40
CA GLU A 70 11.54 -1.32 -10.09
C GLU A 70 10.03 -1.46 -10.19
N PHE A 71 9.44 -0.85 -11.21
CA PHE A 71 8.00 -0.95 -11.41
C PHE A 71 7.57 -2.37 -11.75
N GLU A 72 8.34 -3.07 -12.58
CA GLU A 72 8.05 -4.49 -12.87
C GLU A 72 8.09 -5.34 -11.61
N THR A 73 9.05 -5.05 -10.72
CA THR A 73 9.13 -5.73 -9.42
C THR A 73 7.87 -5.48 -8.60
N MET A 74 7.40 -4.23 -8.59
CA MET A 74 6.16 -3.90 -7.88
C MET A 74 4.98 -4.70 -8.40
N LEU A 75 4.84 -4.82 -9.70
CA LEU A 75 3.74 -5.58 -10.28
C LEU A 75 3.83 -7.07 -9.92
N ALA A 76 5.05 -7.62 -9.90
CA ALA A 76 5.25 -9.01 -9.49
C ALA A 76 4.87 -9.22 -8.02
N ASP A 77 5.22 -8.27 -7.15
CA ASP A 77 4.87 -8.35 -5.74
C ASP A 77 3.35 -8.28 -5.55
N ILE A 78 2.66 -7.46 -6.34
CA ILE A 78 1.19 -7.37 -6.28
C ILE A 78 0.56 -8.70 -6.71
N GLU A 79 1.08 -9.31 -7.76
CA GLU A 79 0.59 -10.62 -8.20
C GLU A 79 0.79 -11.68 -7.12
N PHE A 80 1.93 -11.66 -6.44
CA PHE A 80 2.19 -12.57 -5.34
C PHE A 80 1.16 -12.37 -4.21
N CYS A 81 0.90 -11.13 -3.83
CA CYS A 81 -0.09 -10.82 -2.80
C CYS A 81 -1.46 -11.38 -3.19
N LYS A 82 -1.85 -11.19 -4.44
CA LYS A 82 -3.12 -11.70 -4.93
C LYS A 82 -3.19 -13.21 -4.83
N SER A 83 -2.11 -13.90 -5.17
CA SER A 83 -2.05 -15.37 -5.09
C SER A 83 -2.10 -15.89 -3.65
N GLU A 84 -1.69 -15.06 -2.67
CA GLU A 84 -1.70 -15.43 -1.27
C GLU A 84 -2.97 -14.97 -0.55
N ASN A 85 -3.98 -14.52 -1.28
CA ASN A 85 -5.25 -14.07 -0.72
C ASN A 85 -5.11 -12.88 0.25
N ILE A 86 -4.20 -11.98 -0.07
CA ILE A 86 -4.06 -10.72 0.66
C ILE A 86 -5.26 -9.84 0.36
N ASP A 87 -5.72 -9.09 1.34
CA ASP A 87 -6.97 -8.34 1.26
C ASP A 87 -6.85 -7.00 0.53
N GLY A 88 -5.65 -6.44 0.45
CA GLY A 88 -5.43 -5.19 -0.25
C GLY A 88 -3.97 -4.81 -0.27
N ILE A 89 -3.63 -3.77 -1.03
CA ILE A 89 -2.26 -3.27 -1.11
C ILE A 89 -2.23 -1.77 -0.86
N VAL A 90 -1.06 -1.30 -0.40
CA VAL A 90 -0.78 0.10 -0.17
C VAL A 90 0.42 0.45 -1.04
N THR A 91 0.31 1.45 -1.90
CA THR A 91 1.39 1.80 -2.81
C THR A 91 1.27 3.24 -3.28
N GLY A 92 2.26 3.71 -4.03
CA GLY A 92 2.23 5.04 -4.62
C GLY A 92 3.29 5.17 -5.70
N VAL A 93 2.95 5.85 -6.78
CA VAL A 93 3.84 6.06 -7.92
C VAL A 93 3.70 7.48 -8.41
N LEU A 94 4.83 8.17 -8.58
CA LEU A 94 4.87 9.53 -9.08
C LEU A 94 5.72 9.58 -10.34
N ASP A 95 5.48 10.62 -11.15
CA ASP A 95 6.33 10.92 -12.30
C ASP A 95 7.39 11.96 -11.93
N ASN A 96 8.21 12.33 -12.91
CA ASN A 96 9.31 13.28 -12.70
C ASN A 96 8.85 14.70 -12.37
N ASN A 97 7.55 14.98 -12.50
CA ASN A 97 6.98 16.29 -12.21
C ASN A 97 6.23 16.30 -10.87
N ALA A 98 6.48 15.31 -10.03
CA ALA A 98 5.81 15.14 -8.74
C ALA A 98 4.30 15.03 -8.89
N LYS A 99 3.84 14.44 -9.97
CA LYS A 99 2.43 14.15 -10.20
C LYS A 99 2.22 12.65 -10.11
N ILE A 100 1.01 12.23 -9.77
CA ILE A 100 0.70 10.82 -9.78
C ILE A 100 0.86 10.29 -11.21
N ASP A 101 1.62 9.20 -11.34
CA ASP A 101 1.81 8.54 -12.61
C ASP A 101 0.55 7.73 -12.92
N LYS A 102 -0.39 8.35 -13.62
CA LYS A 102 -1.70 7.77 -13.88
C LYS A 102 -1.61 6.47 -14.66
N GLU A 103 -0.75 6.42 -15.67
CA GLU A 103 -0.60 5.23 -16.50
C GLU A 103 -0.15 4.04 -15.64
N ARG A 104 0.86 4.25 -14.80
CA ARG A 104 1.35 3.19 -13.91
C ARG A 104 0.32 2.83 -12.85
N LEU A 105 -0.42 3.80 -12.32
CA LEU A 105 -1.44 3.51 -11.34
C LEU A 105 -2.56 2.65 -11.93
N LEU A 106 -2.94 2.90 -13.19
CA LEU A 106 -3.92 2.07 -13.86
C LEU A 106 -3.42 0.64 -14.04
N LEU A 107 -2.12 0.47 -14.35
CA LEU A 107 -1.54 -0.87 -14.43
C LEU A 107 -1.55 -1.58 -13.09
N ILE A 108 -1.26 -0.86 -12.02
CA ILE A 108 -1.35 -1.40 -10.66
C ILE A 108 -2.77 -1.87 -10.37
N LYS A 109 -3.77 -1.07 -10.70
CA LYS A 109 -5.17 -1.44 -10.48
C LYS A 109 -5.55 -2.67 -11.31
N GLU A 110 -5.07 -2.76 -12.53
CA GLU A 110 -5.35 -3.90 -13.39
C GLU A 110 -4.77 -5.18 -12.79
N VAL A 111 -3.50 -5.15 -12.36
CA VAL A 111 -2.86 -6.33 -11.76
C VAL A 111 -3.50 -6.69 -10.43
N ALA A 112 -3.85 -5.70 -9.62
CA ALA A 112 -4.50 -5.95 -8.33
C ALA A 112 -5.87 -6.61 -8.49
N GLY A 113 -6.55 -6.34 -9.59
CA GLY A 113 -7.87 -6.91 -9.83
C GLY A 113 -8.87 -6.46 -8.78
N ALA A 114 -9.44 -7.41 -8.04
CA ALA A 114 -10.42 -7.12 -7.00
C ALA A 114 -9.80 -6.62 -5.71
N MET A 115 -8.48 -6.72 -5.53
CA MET A 115 -7.84 -6.21 -4.32
C MET A 115 -7.93 -4.68 -4.27
N PRO A 116 -8.44 -4.10 -3.18
CA PRO A 116 -8.42 -2.66 -3.00
C PRO A 116 -7.00 -2.10 -3.00
N VAL A 117 -6.85 -0.89 -3.52
CA VAL A 117 -5.58 -0.17 -3.56
C VAL A 117 -5.71 1.09 -2.72
N THR A 118 -4.81 1.25 -1.74
CA THR A 118 -4.69 2.47 -0.95
C THR A 118 -3.46 3.21 -1.44
N PHE A 119 -3.60 4.50 -1.73
CA PHE A 119 -2.48 5.32 -2.14
C PHE A 119 -1.75 5.80 -0.89
N ASN A 120 -0.43 5.63 -0.86
CA ASN A 120 0.38 5.91 0.32
C ASN A 120 0.77 7.39 0.43
N ARG A 121 1.76 7.68 1.28
CA ARG A 121 2.21 9.04 1.54
C ARG A 121 2.90 9.73 0.36
N ALA A 122 3.07 9.04 -0.76
CA ALA A 122 3.49 9.71 -1.99
C ALA A 122 2.54 10.88 -2.30
N PHE A 123 1.29 10.79 -1.86
CA PHE A 123 0.32 11.86 -2.00
C PHE A 123 0.82 13.17 -1.38
N ASP A 124 1.52 13.10 -0.24
CA ASP A 124 1.97 14.30 0.49
C ASP A 124 3.02 15.10 -0.28
N VAL A 125 3.72 14.49 -1.21
CA VAL A 125 4.76 15.15 -1.99
C VAL A 125 4.32 15.48 -3.41
N THR A 126 3.04 15.34 -3.72
CA THR A 126 2.54 15.74 -5.04
C THR A 126 2.53 17.25 -5.16
N ALA A 127 2.73 17.74 -6.39
CA ALA A 127 2.76 19.17 -6.68
C ALA A 127 1.41 19.84 -6.45
N SER A 128 0.32 19.14 -6.68
CA SER A 128 -1.03 19.65 -6.49
C SER A 128 -1.91 18.57 -5.90
N SER A 129 -2.39 18.80 -4.68
CA SER A 129 -3.28 17.82 -4.04
C SER A 129 -4.63 17.71 -4.71
N GLU A 130 -5.14 18.81 -5.28
CA GLU A 130 -6.42 18.78 -5.99
C GLU A 130 -6.34 17.91 -7.24
N GLU A 131 -5.28 18.09 -8.03
CA GLU A 131 -5.05 17.29 -9.22
C GLU A 131 -4.85 15.81 -8.85
N ALA A 132 -4.08 15.58 -7.77
CA ALA A 132 -3.81 14.23 -7.30
C ALA A 132 -5.10 13.52 -6.90
N ILE A 133 -5.96 14.18 -6.15
CA ILE A 133 -7.24 13.59 -5.74
C ILE A 133 -8.07 13.23 -6.96
N GLN A 134 -8.12 14.11 -7.96
CA GLN A 134 -8.89 13.84 -9.17
C GLN A 134 -8.38 12.59 -9.88
N ILE A 135 -7.07 12.45 -10.01
CA ILE A 135 -6.47 11.26 -10.64
C ILE A 135 -6.81 9.99 -9.85
N LEU A 136 -6.71 10.06 -8.53
CA LEU A 136 -7.02 8.90 -7.69
C LEU A 136 -8.49 8.47 -7.85
N ILE A 137 -9.38 9.43 -7.92
CA ILE A 137 -10.80 9.13 -8.15
C ILE A 137 -10.99 8.48 -9.51
N GLU A 138 -10.36 9.03 -10.56
CA GLU A 138 -10.46 8.48 -11.91
C GLU A 138 -9.92 7.07 -12.02
N CYS A 139 -8.89 6.76 -11.24
CA CYS A 139 -8.28 5.44 -11.25
C CYS A 139 -8.96 4.43 -10.32
N GLY A 140 -9.97 4.86 -9.57
CA GLY A 140 -10.72 3.96 -8.70
C GLY A 140 -9.95 3.53 -7.45
N VAL A 141 -9.11 4.40 -6.92
CA VAL A 141 -8.37 4.12 -5.69
C VAL A 141 -9.32 4.25 -4.51
N GLU A 142 -9.31 3.27 -3.63
CA GLU A 142 -10.27 3.19 -2.52
C GLU A 142 -9.93 4.09 -1.35
N ARG A 143 -8.64 4.35 -1.10
CA ARG A 143 -8.23 5.15 0.06
C ARG A 143 -6.92 5.86 -0.21
N VAL A 144 -6.67 6.91 0.57
CA VAL A 144 -5.43 7.68 0.54
C VAL A 144 -4.91 7.82 1.96
N LEU A 145 -3.61 7.62 2.14
CA LEU A 145 -2.94 7.94 3.38
C LEU A 145 -2.35 9.33 3.25
N ASP A 146 -2.83 10.24 4.09
CA ASP A 146 -2.42 11.62 4.04
C ASP A 146 -2.03 12.08 5.44
N ARG A 147 -0.83 12.63 5.55
CA ARG A 147 -0.32 13.12 6.81
C ARG A 147 -1.04 14.38 7.28
N LYS A 148 -1.52 15.20 6.34
CA LYS A 148 -2.10 16.51 6.64
C LYS A 148 -3.59 16.49 6.85
N SER A 149 -4.28 15.53 6.27
CA SER A 149 -5.73 15.48 6.30
C SER A 149 -6.21 14.04 6.33
N THR A 150 -6.27 13.49 7.53
CA THR A 150 -6.75 12.12 7.73
C THR A 150 -8.19 11.93 7.26
N ARG A 151 -8.92 13.01 7.06
CA ARG A 151 -10.30 12.92 6.59
C ARG A 151 -10.43 12.32 5.21
N LEU A 152 -9.39 12.47 4.37
CA LEU A 152 -9.41 11.86 3.04
C LEU A 152 -9.37 10.36 3.11
N ASN A 153 -8.85 9.82 4.20
CA ASN A 153 -8.74 8.38 4.40
C ASN A 153 -10.04 7.76 4.82
N SER A 154 -10.95 8.57 5.21
CA SER A 154 -12.20 8.10 5.77
C SER A 154 -13.30 8.04 4.74
N SER A 155 -12.94 8.06 3.50
CA SER A 155 -13.93 7.86 2.47
C SER A 155 -14.37 6.42 2.53
N HIS A 156 -15.08 6.17 3.45
CA HIS A 156 -15.63 4.88 3.67
C HIS A 156 -16.98 4.76 3.09
#